data_718ff841f04c134a062c35cb64207607
#
_entry.id   718ff841f04c134a062c35cb64207607
#
_cell.length_a   1.000
_cell.length_b   1.000
_cell.length_c   1.000
_cell.angle_alpha   90.00
_cell.angle_beta   90.00
_cell.angle_gamma   90.00
#
_symmetry.space_group_name_H-M   'P 1'
#
loop_
_entity.id
_entity.type
_entity.pdbx_description
1 polymer ?
#
loop_
_entity_poly.entity_id
_entity_poly.type
_entity_poly.pdbx_seq_one_letter_code
_entity_poly.pdbx_strand_id
1 'polypeptide(L)'
;MVNLFRKNYFLISIGAAPAAIFRWQIDKIFIVNIIGCFLLGFINTISIPRRYKLIFGFGFCGSLTSFSGWSLELFDLISKGFYKLFIFNLILTLLIGFLAVCLGYLFAKKINA
;
A
#
# COMPACT_ATOMS: atom_id res chain seq x y z
N MET A 1 -24.06 10.63 -12.97
CA MET A 1 -23.55 9.37 -12.44
C MET A 1 -22.29 8.87 -13.18
N VAL A 2 -22.38 8.74 -14.50
CA VAL A 2 -21.21 8.32 -15.33
C VAL A 2 -20.03 9.27 -15.17
N ASN A 3 -20.28 10.60 -15.11
CA ASN A 3 -19.21 11.58 -14.93
C ASN A 3 -18.53 11.49 -13.57
N LEU A 4 -19.26 11.10 -12.53
CA LEU A 4 -18.71 10.92 -11.18
C LEU A 4 -17.74 9.74 -11.16
N PHE A 5 -18.10 8.61 -11.79
CA PHE A 5 -17.23 7.45 -11.89
C PHE A 5 -15.98 7.75 -12.71
N ARG A 6 -16.13 8.44 -13.84
CA ARG A 6 -14.98 8.86 -14.67
C ARG A 6 -14.00 9.73 -13.87
N LYS A 7 -14.53 10.67 -13.09
CA LYS A 7 -13.70 11.56 -12.28
C LYS A 7 -12.94 10.79 -11.23
N ASN A 8 -13.57 9.82 -10.58
CA ASN A 8 -12.91 8.99 -9.56
C ASN A 8 -11.82 8.12 -10.17
N TYR A 9 -12.07 7.48 -11.30
CA TYR A 9 -11.07 6.67 -11.99
C TYR A 9 -9.90 7.52 -12.48
N PHE A 10 -10.16 8.72 -12.97
CA PHE A 10 -9.13 9.64 -13.41
C PHE A 10 -8.22 10.04 -12.24
N LEU A 11 -8.80 10.39 -11.10
CA LEU A 11 -8.03 10.77 -9.91
C LEU A 11 -7.19 9.60 -9.39
N ILE A 12 -7.77 8.41 -9.34
CA ILE A 12 -7.04 7.20 -8.93
C ILE A 12 -5.88 6.94 -9.89
N SER A 13 -6.09 7.11 -11.18
CA SER A 13 -5.05 6.89 -12.19
C SER A 13 -3.89 7.87 -12.06
N ILE A 14 -4.16 9.13 -11.71
CA ILE A 14 -3.12 10.14 -11.49
C ILE A 14 -2.19 9.71 -10.35
N GLY A 15 -2.75 9.14 -9.29
CA GLY A 15 -1.94 8.63 -8.17
C GLY A 15 -1.24 7.30 -8.50
N ALA A 16 -1.91 6.44 -9.26
CA ALA A 16 -1.42 5.09 -9.56
C ALA A 16 -0.18 5.10 -10.46
N ALA A 17 -0.14 5.96 -11.45
CA ALA A 17 0.97 5.98 -12.42
C ALA A 17 2.32 6.29 -11.77
N PRO A 18 2.46 7.36 -10.95
CA PRO A 18 3.72 7.60 -10.22
C PRO A 18 4.07 6.45 -9.27
N ALA A 19 3.08 5.88 -8.59
CA ALA A 19 3.32 4.78 -7.66
C ALA A 19 3.88 3.54 -8.34
N ALA A 20 3.38 3.23 -9.53
CA ALA A 20 3.87 2.10 -10.32
C ALA A 20 5.34 2.30 -10.70
N ILE A 21 5.74 3.54 -11.04
CA ILE A 21 7.12 3.87 -11.35
C ILE A 21 8.00 3.70 -10.11
N PHE A 22 7.57 4.20 -8.95
CA PHE A 22 8.30 4.03 -7.69
C PHE A 22 8.45 2.56 -7.34
N ARG A 23 7.39 1.77 -7.49
CA ARG A 23 7.44 0.33 -7.20
C ARG A 23 8.43 -0.37 -8.11
N TRP A 24 8.48 0.01 -9.38
CA TRP A 24 9.43 -0.56 -10.33
C TRP A 24 10.88 -0.27 -9.96
N GLN A 25 11.16 0.94 -9.46
CA GLN A 25 12.49 1.34 -9.06
C GLN A 25 12.93 0.71 -7.72
N ILE A 26 11.96 0.44 -6.83
CA ILE A 26 12.23 -0.18 -5.53
C ILE A 26 11.98 -1.69 -5.67
N ASP A 27 13.05 -2.48 -5.77
CA ASP A 27 12.96 -3.92 -5.99
C ASP A 27 12.44 -4.71 -4.78
N LYS A 28 12.37 -4.09 -3.59
CA LYS A 28 12.00 -4.79 -2.36
C LYS A 28 10.53 -4.63 -2.08
N ILE A 29 9.75 -5.66 -2.38
CA ILE A 29 8.30 -5.68 -2.21
C ILE A 29 7.90 -5.47 -0.75
N PHE A 30 8.66 -6.05 0.19
CA PHE A 30 8.39 -5.86 1.61
C PHE A 30 8.39 -4.37 1.98
N ILE A 31 9.41 -3.63 1.52
CA ILE A 31 9.56 -2.20 1.84
C ILE A 31 8.42 -1.38 1.23
N VAL A 32 8.08 -1.58 -0.04
CA VAL A 32 7.00 -0.82 -0.68
C VAL A 32 5.64 -1.12 -0.04
N ASN A 33 5.41 -2.36 0.39
CA ASN A 33 4.18 -2.73 1.08
C ASN A 33 4.07 -2.05 2.45
N ILE A 34 5.16 -2.00 3.21
CA ILE A 34 5.18 -1.33 4.52
C ILE A 34 4.97 0.17 4.37
N ILE A 35 5.68 0.81 3.45
CA ILE A 35 5.53 2.25 3.19
C ILE A 35 4.10 2.55 2.73
N GLY A 36 3.58 1.75 1.81
CA GLY A 36 2.21 1.91 1.31
C GLY A 36 1.17 1.75 2.40
N CYS A 37 1.34 0.78 3.30
CA CYS A 37 0.44 0.59 4.43
C CYS A 37 0.44 1.77 5.39
N PHE A 38 1.63 2.29 5.73
CA PHE A 38 1.74 3.46 6.59
C PHE A 38 1.06 4.67 5.95
N LEU A 39 1.37 4.95 4.69
CA LEU A 39 0.79 6.08 3.97
C LEU A 39 -0.72 5.93 3.81
N LEU A 40 -1.21 4.72 3.60
CA LEU A 40 -2.64 4.47 3.47
C LEU A 40 -3.38 4.83 4.76
N GLY A 41 -2.88 4.36 5.90
CA GLY A 41 -3.45 4.69 7.19
C GLY A 41 -3.39 6.18 7.49
N PHE A 42 -2.28 6.83 7.14
CA PHE A 42 -2.08 8.26 7.33
C PHE A 42 -3.04 9.08 6.45
N ILE A 43 -3.09 8.81 5.16
CA ILE A 43 -3.85 9.59 4.20
C ILE A 43 -5.35 9.45 4.42
N ASN A 44 -5.82 8.24 4.76
CA ASN A 44 -7.24 8.02 5.02
C ASN A 44 -7.73 8.69 6.29
N THR A 45 -6.84 8.98 7.22
CA THR A 45 -7.21 9.57 8.52
C THR A 45 -7.06 11.07 8.55
N ILE A 46 -6.08 11.62 7.82
CA ILE A 46 -5.83 13.06 7.81
C ILE A 46 -7.00 13.82 7.17
N SER A 47 -7.29 15.03 7.68
CA SER A 47 -8.39 15.86 7.20
C SER A 47 -8.01 16.59 5.92
N ILE A 48 -8.21 15.93 4.78
CA ILE A 48 -7.99 16.49 3.45
C ILE A 48 -9.21 16.21 2.56
N PRO A 49 -9.42 16.99 1.48
CA PRO A 49 -10.53 16.73 0.58
C PRO A 49 -10.48 15.31 -0.02
N ARG A 50 -11.67 14.78 -0.30
CA ARG A 50 -11.81 13.41 -0.82
C ARG A 50 -10.99 13.17 -2.09
N ARG A 51 -10.87 14.17 -2.95
CA ARG A 51 -10.11 14.03 -4.21
C ARG A 51 -8.64 13.67 -3.94
N TYR A 52 -8.05 14.26 -2.90
CA TYR A 52 -6.66 13.97 -2.53
C TYR A 52 -6.52 12.57 -1.92
N LYS A 53 -7.53 12.13 -1.16
CA LYS A 53 -7.55 10.76 -0.64
C LYS A 53 -7.63 9.74 -1.76
N LEU A 54 -8.35 10.03 -2.83
CA LEU A 54 -8.42 9.16 -4.00
C LEU A 54 -7.07 9.10 -4.74
N ILE A 55 -6.41 10.24 -4.91
CA ILE A 55 -5.12 10.29 -5.61
C ILE A 55 -4.03 9.59 -4.80
N PHE A 56 -3.85 9.97 -3.55
CA PHE A 56 -2.72 9.51 -2.73
C PHE A 56 -3.03 8.20 -1.99
N GLY A 57 -4.28 7.97 -1.60
CA GLY A 57 -4.67 6.74 -0.91
C GLY A 57 -4.94 5.60 -1.88
N PHE A 58 -6.09 5.63 -2.55
CA PHE A 58 -6.46 4.55 -3.45
C PHE A 58 -5.55 4.44 -4.67
N GLY A 59 -5.15 5.58 -5.26
CA GLY A 59 -4.30 5.58 -6.43
C GLY A 59 -2.85 5.25 -6.08
N PHE A 60 -2.18 6.13 -5.33
CA PHE A 60 -0.76 6.01 -5.06
C PHE A 60 -0.46 4.81 -4.15
N CYS A 61 -1.06 4.75 -2.96
CA CYS A 61 -0.79 3.66 -2.02
C CYS A 61 -1.28 2.32 -2.55
N GLY A 62 -2.44 2.29 -3.21
CA GLY A 62 -2.99 1.07 -3.78
C GLY A 62 -2.12 0.48 -4.87
N SER A 63 -1.45 1.31 -5.68
CA SER A 63 -0.55 0.85 -6.73
C SER A 63 0.88 0.62 -6.26
N LEU A 64 1.28 1.29 -5.17
CA LEU A 64 2.60 1.09 -4.58
C LEU A 64 2.71 -0.28 -3.93
N THR A 65 1.68 -0.71 -3.22
CA THR A 65 1.64 -2.04 -2.59
C THR A 65 1.38 -3.12 -3.62
N SER A 66 1.88 -4.34 -3.37
CA SER A 66 1.75 -5.43 -4.32
C SER A 66 1.47 -6.74 -3.61
N PHE A 67 0.23 -7.19 -3.68
CA PHE A 67 -0.16 -8.51 -3.21
C PHE A 67 0.39 -9.60 -4.13
N SER A 68 0.31 -9.39 -5.43
CA SER A 68 0.78 -10.38 -6.41
C SER A 68 2.29 -10.62 -6.32
N GLY A 69 3.08 -9.55 -6.13
CA GLY A 69 4.52 -9.68 -5.95
C GLY A 69 4.87 -10.42 -4.66
N TRP A 70 4.17 -10.13 -3.58
CA TRP A 70 4.35 -10.83 -2.31
C TRP A 70 3.96 -12.31 -2.42
N SER A 71 2.84 -12.59 -3.10
CA SER A 71 2.42 -13.98 -3.33
C SER A 71 3.43 -14.76 -4.15
N LEU A 72 4.06 -14.13 -5.13
CA LEU A 72 5.11 -14.75 -5.93
C LEU A 72 6.33 -15.07 -5.07
N GLU A 73 6.74 -14.17 -4.18
CA GLU A 73 7.83 -14.43 -3.25
C GLU A 73 7.52 -15.63 -2.34
N LEU A 74 6.30 -15.70 -1.82
CA LEU A 74 5.88 -16.83 -1.00
C LEU A 74 5.88 -18.15 -1.77
N PHE A 75 5.40 -18.11 -3.01
CA PHE A 75 5.41 -19.28 -3.89
C PHE A 75 6.86 -19.75 -4.15
N ASP A 76 7.76 -18.81 -4.38
CA ASP A 76 9.17 -19.11 -4.59
C ASP A 76 9.79 -19.84 -3.38
N LEU A 77 9.50 -19.35 -2.18
CA LEU A 77 10.01 -19.95 -0.95
C LEU A 77 9.48 -21.36 -0.75
N ILE A 78 8.20 -21.61 -1.01
CA ILE A 78 7.62 -22.95 -0.93
C ILE A 78 8.24 -23.86 -1.98
N SER A 79 8.38 -23.39 -3.21
CA SER A 79 8.92 -24.19 -4.32
C SER A 79 10.35 -24.64 -4.07
N LYS A 80 11.14 -23.82 -3.38
CA LYS A 80 12.52 -24.12 -3.03
C LYS A 80 12.68 -24.89 -1.73
N GLY A 81 11.57 -25.20 -1.04
CA GLY A 81 11.59 -25.95 0.20
C GLY A 81 11.94 -25.13 1.44
N PHE A 82 11.96 -23.81 1.35
CA PHE A 82 12.25 -22.93 2.48
C PHE A 82 10.98 -22.66 3.31
N TYR A 83 10.46 -23.69 3.95
CA TYR A 83 9.17 -23.61 4.65
C TYR A 83 9.21 -22.69 5.86
N LYS A 84 10.31 -22.66 6.60
CA LYS A 84 10.47 -21.76 7.76
C LYS A 84 10.45 -20.29 7.31
N LEU A 85 11.17 -19.96 6.25
CA LEU A 85 11.18 -18.61 5.69
C LEU A 85 9.84 -18.23 5.11
N PHE A 86 9.12 -19.18 4.52
CA PHE A 86 7.77 -18.97 4.01
C PHE A 86 6.82 -18.53 5.14
N ILE A 87 6.79 -19.28 6.23
CA ILE A 87 5.91 -18.97 7.38
C ILE A 87 6.33 -17.66 8.02
N PHE A 88 7.63 -17.44 8.18
CA PHE A 88 8.17 -16.20 8.76
C PHE A 88 7.77 -14.98 7.93
N ASN A 89 7.94 -15.04 6.61
CA ASN A 89 7.57 -13.96 5.70
C ASN A 89 6.06 -13.70 5.76
N LEU A 90 5.26 -14.76 5.73
CA LEU A 90 3.80 -14.66 5.76
C LEU A 90 3.33 -13.91 7.01
N ILE A 91 3.77 -14.36 8.18
CA ILE A 91 3.35 -13.78 9.47
C ILE A 91 3.92 -12.37 9.64
N LEU A 92 5.21 -12.20 9.37
CA LEU A 92 5.90 -10.92 9.55
C LEU A 92 5.30 -9.83 8.68
N THR A 93 5.03 -10.13 7.41
CA THR A 93 4.46 -9.15 6.47
C THR A 93 3.08 -8.71 6.92
N LEU A 94 2.23 -9.64 7.35
CA LEU A 94 0.89 -9.30 7.82
C LEU A 94 0.93 -8.46 9.10
N LEU A 95 1.76 -8.85 10.07
CA LEU A 95 1.87 -8.12 11.34
C LEU A 95 2.45 -6.72 11.14
N ILE A 96 3.55 -6.60 10.42
CA ILE A 96 4.21 -5.31 10.23
C ILE A 96 3.37 -4.41 9.33
N GLY A 97 2.70 -4.97 8.32
CA GLY A 97 1.78 -4.20 7.48
C GLY A 97 0.63 -3.62 8.29
N PHE A 98 0.02 -4.43 9.14
CA PHE A 98 -1.05 -3.97 10.02
C PHE A 98 -0.57 -2.90 10.99
N LEU A 99 0.60 -3.12 11.61
CA LEU A 99 1.20 -2.12 12.50
C LEU A 99 1.51 -0.82 11.77
N ALA A 100 1.97 -0.90 10.52
CA ALA A 100 2.25 0.28 9.72
C ALA A 100 0.99 1.10 9.45
N VAL A 101 -0.14 0.45 9.13
CA VAL A 101 -1.42 1.12 8.97
C VAL A 101 -1.83 1.81 10.28
N CYS A 102 -1.71 1.12 11.40
CA CYS A 102 -2.04 1.67 12.71
C CYS A 102 -1.17 2.88 13.06
N LEU A 103 0.14 2.82 12.79
CA LEU A 103 1.05 3.94 13.02
C LEU A 103 0.69 5.14 12.15
N GLY A 104 0.36 4.92 10.89
CA GLY A 104 -0.10 5.98 10.00
C GLY A 104 -1.36 6.64 10.52
N TYR A 105 -2.30 5.83 10.99
CA TYR A 105 -3.54 6.31 11.62
C TYR A 105 -3.26 7.18 12.84
N LEU A 106 -2.39 6.71 13.73
CA LEU A 106 -2.05 7.44 14.96
C LEU A 106 -1.33 8.76 14.66
N PHE A 107 -0.40 8.76 13.71
CA PHE A 107 0.29 9.98 13.30
C PHE A 107 -0.68 11.00 12.73
N ALA A 108 -1.59 10.58 11.87
CA ALA A 108 -2.59 11.48 11.28
C ALA A 108 -3.53 12.04 12.34
N LYS A 109 -3.93 11.22 13.30
CA LYS A 109 -4.78 11.66 14.42
C LYS A 109 -4.08 12.72 15.26
N LYS A 110 -2.78 12.54 15.50
CA LYS A 110 -1.98 13.50 16.25
C LYS A 110 -1.88 14.84 15.51
N ILE A 111 -1.75 14.82 14.19
CA ILE A 111 -1.68 16.04 13.39
C ILE A 111 -3.03 16.74 13.36
N ASN A 112 -4.14 15.99 13.25
CA ASN A 112 -5.49 16.55 13.25
C ASN A 112 -5.90 17.14 14.61
N ALA A 113 -5.26 16.69 15.66
CA ALA A 113 -5.50 17.24 16.99
C ALA A 113 -4.77 18.55 17.18
#